data_6776e55e196967c929b1d788f333d3fb
#
_entry.id   6776e55e196967c929b1d788f333d3fb
#
_cell.length_a   1.000
_cell.length_b   1.000
_cell.length_c   1.000
_cell.angle_alpha   90.00
_cell.angle_beta   90.00
_cell.angle_gamma   90.00
#
_symmetry.space_group_name_H-M   'P 1'
#
loop_
_entity.id
_entity.type
_entity.pdbx_description
1 polymer ?
#
loop_
_entity_poly.entity_id
_entity_poly.type
_entity_poly.pdbx_seq_one_letter_code
_entity_poly.pdbx_strand_id
1 'polypeptide(L)'
;MKVSEIMTTKVCTIEPDNTLKGCVEVLNKFQVNGLVVVEKDKVVGVITKADIFKAILPRYPDIIEEERYISDLEYVEERANKLFEMKVKDIMGTPPITINSSMPIVKAGSTMILRRVKQVPVVDKGKLVGIITLTDIINNLLKKIK
;
A
#
# COMPACT_ATOMS: atom_id res chain seq x y z
N MET A 1 -13.22 5.27 20.86
CA MET A 1 -12.97 3.97 20.20
C MET A 1 -11.52 3.93 19.71
N LYS A 2 -10.84 2.84 19.98
CA LYS A 2 -9.45 2.66 19.59
C LYS A 2 -9.33 1.89 18.28
N VAL A 3 -8.21 2.07 17.59
CA VAL A 3 -7.89 1.34 16.34
C VAL A 3 -8.04 -0.18 16.53
N SER A 4 -7.57 -0.72 17.65
CA SER A 4 -7.65 -2.16 17.95
C SER A 4 -9.06 -2.73 17.91
N GLU A 5 -10.09 -1.90 18.13
CA GLU A 5 -11.48 -2.33 18.16
C GLU A 5 -12.07 -2.50 16.76
N ILE A 6 -11.47 -1.88 15.74
CA ILE A 6 -12.04 -1.88 14.38
C ILE A 6 -11.06 -2.33 13.29
N MET A 7 -9.78 -2.48 13.60
CA MET A 7 -8.78 -2.91 12.61
C MET A 7 -9.03 -4.33 12.13
N THR A 8 -8.59 -4.62 10.91
CA THR A 8 -8.55 -5.98 10.39
C THR A 8 -7.25 -6.63 10.85
N THR A 9 -7.35 -7.80 11.50
CA THR A 9 -6.16 -8.50 12.01
C THR A 9 -5.53 -9.44 10.98
N LYS A 10 -6.31 -9.84 9.98
CA LYS A 10 -5.84 -10.71 8.90
C LYS A 10 -5.28 -9.85 7.78
N VAL A 11 -3.98 -9.59 7.81
CA VAL A 11 -3.32 -8.67 6.89
C VAL A 11 -2.61 -9.45 5.78
N CYS A 12 -2.78 -9.02 4.54
CA CYS A 12 -2.04 -9.55 3.41
C CYS A 12 -0.64 -8.93 3.39
N THR A 13 0.38 -9.76 3.49
CA THR A 13 1.77 -9.32 3.53
C THR A 13 2.58 -9.90 2.39
N ILE A 14 3.75 -9.31 2.16
CA ILE A 14 4.72 -9.80 1.19
C ILE A 14 6.12 -9.48 1.72
N GLU A 15 7.11 -10.22 1.26
CA GLU A 15 8.49 -9.99 1.65
C GLU A 15 9.19 -9.04 0.66
N PRO A 16 10.20 -8.26 1.13
CA PRO A 16 10.86 -7.28 0.25
C PRO A 16 11.62 -7.91 -0.92
N ASP A 17 12.07 -9.15 -0.79
CA ASP A 17 12.81 -9.86 -1.84
C ASP A 17 11.91 -10.58 -2.85
N ASN A 18 10.60 -10.60 -2.66
CA ASN A 18 9.67 -11.09 -3.67
C ASN A 18 9.75 -10.25 -4.94
N THR A 19 9.52 -10.88 -6.09
CA THR A 19 9.46 -10.14 -7.36
C THR A 19 8.16 -9.36 -7.47
N LEU A 20 8.16 -8.32 -8.29
CA LEU A 20 6.93 -7.57 -8.56
C LEU A 20 5.88 -8.44 -9.25
N LYS A 21 6.31 -9.39 -10.09
CA LYS A 21 5.39 -10.38 -10.67
C LYS A 21 4.67 -11.16 -9.58
N GLY A 22 5.42 -11.68 -8.61
CA GLY A 22 4.84 -12.39 -7.46
C GLY A 22 3.91 -11.49 -6.64
N CYS A 23 4.27 -10.22 -6.48
CA CYS A 23 3.45 -9.23 -5.79
C CYS A 23 2.09 -9.05 -6.49
N VAL A 24 2.09 -8.89 -7.81
CA VAL A 24 0.85 -8.74 -8.60
C VAL A 24 -0.03 -9.98 -8.47
N GLU A 25 0.57 -11.16 -8.49
CA GLU A 25 -0.17 -12.41 -8.30
C GLU A 25 -0.87 -12.46 -6.94
N VAL A 26 -0.19 -12.02 -5.87
CA VAL A 26 -0.77 -11.96 -4.53
C VAL A 26 -1.89 -10.92 -4.46
N LEU A 27 -1.68 -9.72 -5.03
CA LEU A 27 -2.71 -8.68 -5.08
C LEU A 27 -3.98 -9.19 -5.76
N ASN A 28 -3.83 -9.92 -6.85
CA ASN A 28 -4.97 -10.48 -7.60
C ASN A 28 -5.63 -11.62 -6.86
N LYS A 29 -4.85 -12.51 -6.25
CA LYS A 29 -5.37 -13.66 -5.51
C LYS A 29 -6.27 -13.22 -4.34
N PHE A 30 -5.85 -12.22 -3.58
CA PHE A 30 -6.59 -11.74 -2.41
C PHE A 30 -7.50 -10.56 -2.72
N GLN A 31 -7.53 -10.08 -3.98
CA GLN A 31 -8.36 -8.96 -4.43
C GLN A 31 -8.17 -7.71 -3.58
N VAL A 32 -6.92 -7.38 -3.30
CA VAL A 32 -6.54 -6.19 -2.53
C VAL A 32 -5.75 -5.21 -3.40
N ASN A 33 -5.72 -3.95 -2.99
CA ASN A 33 -5.05 -2.88 -3.73
C ASN A 33 -3.62 -2.63 -3.25
N GLY A 34 -3.24 -3.17 -2.12
CA GLY A 34 -1.92 -3.00 -1.56
C GLY A 34 -1.57 -4.09 -0.56
N LEU A 35 -0.28 -4.23 -0.31
CA LEU A 35 0.28 -5.21 0.62
C LEU A 35 1.22 -4.52 1.58
N VAL A 36 1.26 -5.01 2.81
CA VAL A 36 2.25 -4.59 3.79
C VAL A 36 3.51 -5.41 3.57
N VAL A 37 4.65 -4.75 3.44
CA VAL A 37 5.93 -5.41 3.23
C VAL A 37 6.57 -5.66 4.59
N VAL A 38 6.82 -6.92 4.89
CA VAL A 38 7.29 -7.38 6.21
C VAL A 38 8.58 -8.17 6.06
N GLU A 39 9.55 -7.86 6.90
CA GLU A 39 10.81 -8.59 7.01
C GLU A 39 11.06 -8.90 8.48
N LYS A 40 11.18 -10.17 8.83
CA LYS A 40 11.40 -10.62 10.21
C LYS A 40 10.37 -10.02 11.19
N ASP A 41 9.09 -10.11 10.83
CA ASP A 41 7.94 -9.60 11.59
C ASP A 41 7.86 -8.07 11.69
N LYS A 42 8.78 -7.33 11.06
CA LYS A 42 8.78 -5.86 11.06
C LYS A 42 8.26 -5.32 9.75
N VAL A 43 7.44 -4.28 9.83
CA VAL A 43 6.95 -3.56 8.66
C VAL A 43 8.10 -2.72 8.10
N VAL A 44 8.50 -3.00 6.86
CA VAL A 44 9.58 -2.25 6.19
C VAL A 44 9.07 -1.35 5.08
N GLY A 45 7.83 -1.54 4.64
CA GLY A 45 7.24 -0.71 3.59
C GLY A 45 5.80 -1.10 3.33
N VAL A 46 5.22 -0.42 2.35
CA VAL A 46 3.89 -0.72 1.81
C VAL A 46 4.00 -0.63 0.30
N ILE A 47 3.39 -1.56 -0.42
CA ILE A 47 3.36 -1.52 -1.88
C ILE A 47 1.91 -1.58 -2.37
N THR A 48 1.56 -0.68 -3.29
CA THR A 48 0.22 -0.59 -3.85
C THR A 48 0.24 -0.77 -5.36
N LYS A 49 -0.93 -1.05 -5.94
CA LYS A 49 -1.10 -1.08 -7.40
C LYS A 49 -0.68 0.25 -8.03
N ALA A 50 -0.96 1.38 -7.35
CA ALA A 50 -0.55 2.69 -7.82
C ALA A 50 0.97 2.84 -7.90
N ASP A 51 1.71 2.32 -6.92
CA ASP A 51 3.17 2.34 -6.93
C ASP A 51 3.73 1.57 -8.13
N ILE A 52 3.16 0.41 -8.40
CA ILE A 52 3.57 -0.43 -9.52
C ILE A 52 3.28 0.27 -10.85
N PHE A 53 2.07 0.83 -10.98
CA PHE A 53 1.68 1.53 -12.22
C PHE A 53 2.54 2.77 -12.47
N LYS A 54 2.82 3.57 -11.43
CA LYS A 54 3.69 4.74 -11.55
C LYS A 54 5.10 4.36 -12.03
N ALA A 55 5.60 3.21 -11.61
CA ALA A 55 6.92 2.74 -12.02
C ALA A 55 6.97 2.34 -13.50
N ILE A 56 5.84 1.98 -14.10
CA ILE A 56 5.73 1.67 -15.53
C ILE A 56 5.74 2.96 -16.36
N LEU A 57 5.18 4.05 -15.84
CA LEU A 57 5.06 5.31 -16.56
C LEU A 57 6.41 6.00 -16.73
N PRO A 58 6.61 6.76 -17.81
CA PRO A 58 7.76 7.64 -17.95
C PRO A 58 7.81 8.66 -16.82
N ARG A 59 8.99 9.21 -16.53
CA ARG A 59 9.11 10.30 -15.56
C ARG A 59 8.29 11.51 -16.01
N TYR A 60 7.81 12.30 -15.04
CA TYR A 60 6.94 13.43 -15.30
C TYR A 60 7.41 14.38 -16.42
N PRO A 61 8.69 14.79 -16.50
CA PRO A 61 9.15 15.60 -17.65
C PRO A 61 8.96 14.90 -18.99
N ASP A 62 9.20 13.58 -19.04
CA ASP A 62 9.06 12.80 -20.27
C ASP A 62 7.58 12.71 -20.70
N ILE A 63 6.66 12.67 -19.73
CA ILE A 63 5.21 12.65 -20.01
C ILE A 63 4.78 13.95 -20.68
N ILE A 64 5.30 15.10 -20.24
CA ILE A 64 4.94 16.42 -20.79
C ILE A 64 5.57 16.64 -22.17
N GLU A 65 6.84 16.26 -22.33
CA GLU A 65 7.60 16.52 -23.55
C GLU A 65 7.29 15.53 -24.66
N GLU A 66 6.95 14.29 -24.29
CA GLU A 66 6.79 13.19 -25.24
C GLU A 66 5.50 12.41 -24.98
N GLU A 67 4.36 13.00 -25.29
CA GLU A 67 3.04 12.35 -25.19
C GLU A 67 2.96 11.00 -25.90
N ARG A 68 3.78 10.79 -26.94
CA ARG A 68 3.86 9.54 -27.69
C ARG A 68 4.19 8.33 -26.79
N TYR A 69 4.94 8.53 -25.69
CA TYR A 69 5.30 7.44 -24.78
C TYR A 69 4.11 6.95 -23.96
N ILE A 70 3.17 7.83 -23.67
CA ILE A 70 1.96 7.46 -22.93
C ILE A 70 1.02 6.64 -23.79
N SER A 71 0.96 6.94 -25.09
CA SER A 71 0.12 6.26 -26.07
C SER A 71 0.81 5.08 -26.75
N ASP A 72 2.12 4.90 -26.54
CA ASP A 72 2.87 3.79 -27.11
C ASP A 72 2.78 2.55 -26.22
N LEU A 73 1.88 1.65 -26.59
CA LEU A 73 1.65 0.41 -25.86
C LEU A 73 2.90 -0.49 -25.81
N GLU A 74 3.67 -0.54 -26.90
CA GLU A 74 4.89 -1.34 -26.97
C GLU A 74 5.93 -0.86 -25.94
N TYR A 75 6.09 0.46 -25.79
CA TYR A 75 6.98 1.04 -24.79
C TYR A 75 6.55 0.65 -23.37
N VAL A 76 5.25 0.76 -23.08
CA VAL A 76 4.68 0.41 -21.77
C VAL A 76 4.87 -1.07 -21.49
N GLU A 77 4.63 -1.94 -22.47
CA GLU A 77 4.81 -3.39 -22.32
C GLU A 77 6.27 -3.77 -22.04
N GLU A 78 7.23 -3.15 -22.72
CA GLU A 78 8.66 -3.39 -22.48
C GLU A 78 9.06 -3.00 -21.06
N ARG A 79 8.59 -1.82 -20.60
CA ARG A 79 8.87 -1.37 -19.23
C ARG A 79 8.24 -2.30 -18.21
N ALA A 80 7.00 -2.73 -18.45
CA ALA A 80 6.32 -3.66 -17.55
C ALA A 80 7.07 -4.98 -17.43
N ASN A 81 7.56 -5.54 -18.53
CA ASN A 81 8.32 -6.78 -18.52
C ASN A 81 9.60 -6.66 -17.68
N LYS A 82 10.31 -5.56 -17.79
CA LYS A 82 11.51 -5.30 -16.99
C LYS A 82 11.16 -5.11 -15.52
N LEU A 83 10.08 -4.35 -15.26
CA LEU A 83 9.64 -4.04 -13.91
C LEU A 83 9.26 -5.32 -13.13
N PHE A 84 8.57 -6.25 -13.77
CA PHE A 84 8.11 -7.47 -13.11
C PHE A 84 9.25 -8.38 -12.62
N GLU A 85 10.44 -8.21 -13.13
CA GLU A 85 11.63 -8.92 -12.66
C GLU A 85 12.29 -8.24 -11.45
N MET A 86 11.92 -6.98 -11.18
CA MET A 86 12.44 -6.25 -10.03
C MET A 86 11.83 -6.77 -8.73
N LYS A 87 12.44 -6.39 -7.62
CA LYS A 87 11.96 -6.80 -6.28
C LYS A 87 11.03 -5.75 -5.69
N VAL A 88 10.14 -6.20 -4.81
CA VAL A 88 9.21 -5.34 -4.07
C VAL A 88 9.95 -4.19 -3.40
N LYS A 89 11.10 -4.45 -2.77
CA LYS A 89 11.90 -3.43 -2.07
C LYS A 89 12.36 -2.28 -2.96
N ASP A 90 12.47 -2.52 -4.28
CA ASP A 90 12.90 -1.49 -5.23
C ASP A 90 11.81 -0.46 -5.53
N ILE A 91 10.55 -0.80 -5.29
CA ILE A 91 9.39 0.01 -5.67
C ILE A 91 8.55 0.44 -4.45
N MET A 92 8.54 -0.34 -3.38
CA MET A 92 7.71 -0.06 -2.20
C MET A 92 7.91 1.35 -1.65
N GLY A 93 6.84 1.91 -1.06
CA GLY A 93 6.92 3.15 -0.30
C GLY A 93 7.63 2.90 1.03
N THR A 94 8.65 3.71 1.32
CA THR A 94 9.43 3.60 2.55
C THR A 94 9.98 4.99 2.93
N PRO A 95 10.07 5.35 4.22
CA PRO A 95 9.63 4.55 5.37
C PRO A 95 8.11 4.41 5.42
N PRO A 96 7.58 3.30 5.95
CA PRO A 96 6.14 3.10 6.03
C PRO A 96 5.51 4.01 7.09
N ILE A 97 4.30 4.49 6.81
CA ILE A 97 3.49 5.18 7.81
C ILE A 97 2.78 4.10 8.62
N THR A 98 2.96 4.09 9.93
CA THR A 98 2.33 3.12 10.81
C THR A 98 1.65 3.83 11.99
N ILE A 99 0.68 3.17 12.59
CA ILE A 99 0.03 3.64 13.82
C ILE A 99 -0.02 2.50 14.82
N ASN A 100 -0.17 2.83 16.12
CA ASN A 100 -0.32 1.81 17.14
C ASN A 100 -1.81 1.50 17.38
N SER A 101 -2.07 0.33 17.95
CA SER A 101 -3.44 -0.16 18.14
C SER A 101 -4.24 0.61 19.20
N SER A 102 -3.58 1.35 20.08
CA SER A 102 -4.23 2.13 21.12
C SER A 102 -4.65 3.53 20.65
N MET A 103 -4.27 3.92 19.42
CA MET A 103 -4.62 5.23 18.88
C MET A 103 -6.14 5.39 18.74
N PRO A 104 -6.71 6.55 19.13
CA PRO A 104 -8.11 6.84 18.86
C PRO A 104 -8.40 6.86 17.35
N ILE A 105 -9.55 6.33 16.92
CA ILE A 105 -9.86 6.18 15.49
C ILE A 105 -9.93 7.52 14.76
N VAL A 106 -10.37 8.58 15.43
CA VAL A 106 -10.43 9.92 14.80
C VAL A 106 -9.03 10.44 14.52
N LYS A 107 -8.09 10.21 15.43
CA LYS A 107 -6.69 10.58 15.22
C LYS A 107 -6.07 9.77 14.09
N ALA A 108 -6.38 8.47 14.02
CA ALA A 108 -5.93 7.60 12.94
C ALA A 108 -6.43 8.11 11.59
N GLY A 109 -7.73 8.41 11.48
CA GLY A 109 -8.31 8.96 10.25
C GLY A 109 -7.70 10.28 9.84
N SER A 110 -7.49 11.18 10.80
CA SER A 110 -6.85 12.46 10.56
C SER A 110 -5.41 12.29 10.03
N THR A 111 -4.66 11.36 10.60
CA THR A 111 -3.30 11.02 10.15
C THR A 111 -3.33 10.54 8.71
N MET A 112 -4.30 9.67 8.37
CA MET A 112 -4.43 9.15 7.02
C MET A 112 -4.73 10.25 6.00
N ILE A 113 -5.59 11.19 6.34
CA ILE A 113 -5.89 12.35 5.48
C ILE A 113 -4.66 13.22 5.29
N LEU A 114 -3.96 13.56 6.37
CA LEU A 114 -2.75 14.39 6.32
C LEU A 114 -1.63 13.74 5.51
N ARG A 115 -1.49 12.44 5.63
CA ARG A 115 -0.45 11.68 4.93
C ARG A 115 -0.88 11.18 3.55
N ARG A 116 -2.12 11.45 3.15
CA ARG A 116 -2.68 11.05 1.85
C ARG A 116 -2.60 9.54 1.60
N VAL A 117 -2.90 8.76 2.62
CA VAL A 117 -2.93 7.30 2.53
C VAL A 117 -4.34 6.80 2.84
N LYS A 118 -4.74 5.71 2.20
CA LYS A 118 -6.09 5.13 2.34
C LYS A 118 -6.10 3.97 3.33
N GLN A 119 -4.94 3.41 3.64
CA GLN A 119 -4.79 2.32 4.59
C GLN A 119 -3.46 2.47 5.31
N VAL A 120 -3.40 2.01 6.55
CA VAL A 120 -2.22 2.12 7.38
C VAL A 120 -2.01 0.83 8.16
N PRO A 121 -0.80 0.26 8.14
CA PRO A 121 -0.47 -0.85 9.02
C PRO A 121 -0.50 -0.44 10.48
N VAL A 122 -1.05 -1.31 11.32
CA VAL A 122 -1.09 -1.13 12.76
C VAL A 122 0.04 -1.95 13.38
N VAL A 123 0.90 -1.29 14.12
CA VAL A 123 2.13 -1.89 14.67
C VAL A 123 2.18 -1.64 16.17
N ASP A 124 2.40 -2.70 16.95
CA ASP A 124 2.64 -2.61 18.38
C ASP A 124 4.00 -3.26 18.69
N LYS A 125 4.85 -2.55 19.42
CA LYS A 125 6.19 -3.03 19.77
C LYS A 125 7.00 -3.54 18.56
N GLY A 126 6.88 -2.82 17.44
CA GLY A 126 7.58 -3.16 16.21
C GLY A 126 6.95 -4.27 15.37
N LYS A 127 5.88 -4.91 15.85
CA LYS A 127 5.22 -6.03 15.15
C LYS A 127 3.91 -5.61 14.52
N LEU A 128 3.66 -6.12 13.32
CA LEU A 128 2.38 -5.92 12.63
C LEU A 128 1.27 -6.66 13.37
N VAL A 129 0.22 -5.92 13.78
CA VAL A 129 -0.94 -6.49 14.47
C VAL A 129 -2.24 -6.33 13.70
N GLY A 130 -2.28 -5.47 12.70
CA GLY A 130 -3.48 -5.27 11.90
C GLY A 130 -3.28 -4.22 10.82
N ILE A 131 -4.38 -3.91 10.13
CA ILE A 131 -4.45 -2.85 9.14
C ILE A 131 -5.77 -2.11 9.32
N ILE A 132 -5.76 -0.81 9.09
CA ILE A 132 -6.97 0.01 9.19
C ILE A 132 -7.11 0.88 7.94
N THR A 133 -8.36 1.06 7.50
CA THR A 133 -8.69 1.90 6.35
C THR A 133 -9.66 3.01 6.77
N LEU A 134 -9.77 4.05 5.94
CA LEU A 134 -10.79 5.09 6.15
C LEU A 134 -12.20 4.49 6.10
N THR A 135 -12.41 3.49 5.25
CA THR A 135 -13.70 2.79 5.17
C THR A 135 -14.05 2.13 6.50
N ASP A 136 -13.08 1.50 7.16
CA ASP A 136 -13.30 0.90 8.48
C ASP A 136 -13.77 1.94 9.49
N ILE A 137 -13.12 3.10 9.50
CA ILE A 137 -13.45 4.19 10.42
C ILE A 137 -14.85 4.72 10.14
N ILE A 138 -15.16 5.04 8.90
CA ILE A 138 -16.46 5.59 8.49
C ILE A 138 -17.58 4.61 8.83
N ASN A 139 -17.42 3.34 8.48
CA ASN A 139 -18.46 2.33 8.74
C ASN A 139 -18.73 2.16 10.24
N ASN A 140 -17.70 2.23 11.07
CA ASN A 140 -17.88 2.10 12.51
C ASN A 140 -18.51 3.34 13.14
N LEU A 141 -18.19 4.53 12.64
CA LEU A 141 -18.85 5.76 13.08
C LEU A 141 -20.34 5.75 12.72
N LEU A 142 -20.69 5.30 11.52
CA LEU A 142 -22.08 5.21 11.08
C LEU A 142 -22.90 4.26 11.96
N LYS A 143 -22.34 3.13 12.36
CA LYS A 143 -23.02 2.18 13.26
C LYS A 143 -23.34 2.78 14.62
N LYS A 144 -22.55 3.72 15.09
CA LYS A 144 -22.77 4.36 16.39
C LYS A 144 -23.83 5.46 16.35
N ILE A 145 -24.07 6.04 15.19
CA ILE A 145 -25.07 7.11 15.01
C ILE A 145 -26.47 6.55 15.00
N LYS A 146 -26.64 5.29 14.69
CA LYS A 146 -27.92 4.60 14.75
C LYS A 146 -28.23 4.19 16.21
#